data_b269dcbfe9601cd4ab481f41ede84b6c
#
_entry.id   b269dcbfe9601cd4ab481f41ede84b6c
#
_cell.length_a   1.000
_cell.length_b   1.000
_cell.length_c   1.000
_cell.angle_alpha   90.00
_cell.angle_beta   90.00
_cell.angle_gamma   90.00
#
_symmetry.space_group_name_H-M   'P 1'
#
loop_
_entity.id
_entity.type
_entity.pdbx_description
1 polymer ?
#
loop_
_entity_poly.entity_id
_entity_poly.type
_entity_poly.pdbx_seq_one_letter_code
_entity_poly.pdbx_strand_id
1 'polypeptide(L)'
;MCTAITYQTKQLYFGRTLDYECSYGEQVTITPRNYPFDFHHAGPVHTHYAIIGMAHVAGGYPLYYDAVNETGLCMAGLNFVGNAVYAQPEPDRTNIAQFELIPWLLGRCASVQQARTELSRLNLTGTPFSAALPAAQR
;
A
#
# COMPACT_ATOMS: atom_id res chain seq x y z
N MET A 1 -0.96 -14.76 11.84
CA MET A 1 0.10 -14.60 10.79
C MET A 1 -0.56 -14.45 9.43
N CYS A 2 -0.32 -13.37 8.72
CA CYS A 2 -0.92 -13.15 7.41
C CYS A 2 -0.26 -14.00 6.33
N THR A 3 -1.04 -14.48 5.37
CA THR A 3 -0.57 -15.27 4.21
C THR A 3 -1.15 -14.67 2.94
N ALA A 4 -0.37 -14.61 1.88
CA ALA A 4 -0.85 -14.24 0.55
C ALA A 4 -0.54 -15.36 -0.45
N ILE A 5 -1.44 -15.56 -1.41
CA ILE A 5 -1.32 -16.60 -2.42
C ILE A 5 -1.73 -16.06 -3.79
N THR A 6 -1.03 -16.55 -4.82
CA THR A 6 -1.48 -16.44 -6.21
C THR A 6 -1.77 -17.83 -6.74
N TYR A 7 -2.87 -17.96 -7.48
CA TYR A 7 -3.27 -19.21 -8.10
C TYR A 7 -3.63 -18.96 -9.57
N GLN A 8 -2.90 -19.60 -10.46
CA GLN A 8 -3.06 -19.45 -11.91
C GLN A 8 -3.82 -20.64 -12.50
N THR A 9 -4.92 -20.33 -13.19
CA THR A 9 -5.63 -21.28 -14.06
C THR A 9 -5.75 -20.65 -15.45
N LYS A 10 -6.93 -20.62 -16.06
CA LYS A 10 -7.25 -19.75 -17.20
C LYS A 10 -7.25 -18.27 -16.80
N GLN A 11 -7.45 -18.00 -15.51
CA GLN A 11 -7.43 -16.68 -14.89
C GLN A 11 -6.46 -16.70 -13.72
N LEU A 12 -5.96 -15.52 -13.34
CA LEU A 12 -5.16 -15.33 -12.14
C LEU A 12 -6.08 -15.03 -10.97
N TYR A 13 -5.90 -15.73 -9.88
CA TYR A 13 -6.53 -15.45 -8.59
C TYR A 13 -5.46 -14.96 -7.61
N PHE A 14 -5.78 -13.93 -6.88
CA PHE A 14 -4.98 -13.40 -5.79
C PHE A 14 -5.84 -13.39 -4.53
N GLY A 15 -5.29 -13.87 -3.43
CA GLY A 15 -5.98 -13.88 -2.15
C GLY A 15 -5.01 -13.73 -1.00
N ARG A 16 -5.55 -13.30 0.15
CA ARG A 16 -4.77 -13.20 1.38
C ARG A 16 -5.64 -13.47 2.61
N THR A 17 -5.05 -13.87 3.72
CA THR A 17 -5.66 -13.89 5.04
C THR A 17 -5.25 -12.63 5.80
N LEU A 18 -6.22 -11.92 6.37
CA LEU A 18 -5.98 -10.76 7.22
C LEU A 18 -6.12 -11.20 8.69
N ASP A 19 -5.01 -11.62 9.27
CA ASP A 19 -5.00 -12.22 10.62
C ASP A 19 -4.58 -11.15 11.64
N TYR A 20 -5.57 -10.46 12.19
CA TYR A 20 -5.43 -9.54 13.31
C TYR A 20 -6.19 -10.07 14.54
N GLU A 21 -5.76 -9.65 15.72
CA GLU A 21 -6.40 -10.01 17.00
C GLU A 21 -7.75 -9.31 17.20
N CYS A 22 -7.99 -8.21 16.51
CA CYS A 22 -9.22 -7.43 16.53
C CYS A 22 -9.47 -6.75 15.18
N SER A 23 -10.73 -6.36 14.92
CA SER A 23 -11.06 -5.52 13.77
C SER A 23 -10.67 -4.06 14.05
N TYR A 24 -10.08 -3.42 13.04
CA TYR A 24 -9.81 -1.99 13.02
C TYR A 24 -10.86 -1.21 12.22
N GLY A 25 -12.01 -1.83 11.93
CA GLY A 25 -13.05 -1.23 11.09
C GLY A 25 -12.67 -1.24 9.62
N GLU A 26 -11.98 -2.29 9.19
CA GLU A 26 -11.60 -2.52 7.81
C GLU A 26 -12.83 -2.71 6.92
N GLN A 27 -12.79 -2.12 5.74
CA GLN A 27 -13.86 -2.15 4.77
C GLN A 27 -13.34 -2.21 3.34
N VAL A 28 -14.15 -2.74 2.42
CA VAL A 28 -13.84 -2.65 1.00
C VAL A 28 -13.92 -1.20 0.55
N THR A 29 -12.83 -0.70 0.04
CA THR A 29 -12.67 0.71 -0.32
C THR A 29 -12.25 0.83 -1.79
N ILE A 30 -12.88 1.76 -2.50
CA ILE A 30 -12.55 2.09 -3.89
C ILE A 30 -12.01 3.51 -3.92
N THR A 31 -10.83 3.70 -4.51
CA THR A 31 -10.32 5.01 -4.89
C THR A 31 -10.37 5.15 -6.41
N PRO A 32 -11.19 6.07 -6.93
CA PRO A 32 -11.28 6.31 -8.37
C PRO A 32 -10.00 6.97 -8.89
N ARG A 33 -9.81 7.00 -10.22
CA ARG A 33 -8.60 7.51 -10.90
C ARG A 33 -8.19 8.94 -10.53
N ASN A 34 -9.12 9.75 -10.09
CA ASN A 34 -8.92 11.17 -9.74
C ASN A 34 -9.06 11.44 -8.24
N TYR A 35 -9.03 10.40 -7.41
CA TYR A 35 -8.97 10.57 -5.98
C TYR A 35 -7.65 11.27 -5.59
N PRO A 36 -7.69 12.38 -4.84
CA PRO A 36 -6.49 13.12 -4.50
C PRO A 36 -5.73 12.41 -3.36
N PHE A 37 -4.73 11.61 -3.70
CA PHE A 37 -3.77 11.14 -2.70
C PHE A 37 -2.82 12.28 -2.32
N ASP A 38 -2.71 12.56 -1.04
CA ASP A 38 -1.69 13.45 -0.49
C ASP A 38 -0.62 12.62 0.20
N PHE A 39 0.45 12.32 -0.54
CA PHE A 39 1.55 11.52 -0.05
C PHE A 39 2.48 12.37 0.83
N HIS A 40 2.81 11.88 2.00
CA HIS A 40 3.49 12.61 3.06
C HIS A 40 4.79 13.29 2.61
N HIS A 41 5.60 12.59 1.84
CA HIS A 41 6.87 13.11 1.34
C HIS A 41 6.85 13.51 -0.15
N ALA A 42 5.98 12.89 -0.93
CA ALA A 42 5.91 13.10 -2.39
C ALA A 42 4.86 14.14 -2.81
N GLY A 43 4.02 14.57 -1.86
CA GLY A 43 2.96 15.54 -2.11
C GLY A 43 1.76 14.98 -2.86
N PRO A 44 0.86 15.87 -3.34
CA PRO A 44 -0.41 15.46 -3.91
C PRO A 44 -0.27 14.82 -5.30
N VAL A 45 -1.04 13.75 -5.51
CA VAL A 45 -1.19 13.06 -6.80
C VAL A 45 -2.67 12.99 -7.14
N HIS A 46 -3.05 13.61 -8.27
CA HIS A 46 -4.44 13.74 -8.69
C HIS A 46 -4.85 12.78 -9.83
N THR A 47 -3.91 12.02 -10.38
CA THR A 47 -4.18 11.07 -11.47
C THR A 47 -3.39 9.80 -11.25
N HIS A 48 -4.09 8.68 -11.16
CA HIS A 48 -3.52 7.36 -10.91
C HIS A 48 -4.50 6.29 -11.39
N TYR A 49 -4.09 5.03 -11.41
CA TYR A 49 -5.01 3.92 -11.64
C TYR A 49 -6.04 3.84 -10.52
N ALA A 50 -7.28 3.48 -10.87
CA ALA A 50 -8.30 3.16 -9.88
C ALA A 50 -7.87 1.92 -9.08
N ILE A 51 -8.16 1.94 -7.76
CA ILE A 51 -7.74 0.91 -6.82
C ILE A 51 -8.97 0.45 -6.03
N ILE A 52 -9.08 -0.85 -5.83
CA ILE A 52 -10.05 -1.46 -4.91
C ILE A 52 -9.32 -2.42 -3.98
N GLY A 53 -9.65 -2.39 -2.70
CA GLY A 53 -9.04 -3.29 -1.72
C GLY A 53 -9.65 -3.17 -0.34
N MET A 54 -9.10 -3.93 0.60
CA MET A 54 -9.44 -3.84 2.00
C MET A 54 -8.63 -2.74 2.66
N ALA A 55 -9.28 -1.78 3.30
CA ALA A 55 -8.62 -0.65 3.95
C ALA A 55 -9.30 -0.26 5.26
N HIS A 56 -8.51 0.31 6.16
CA HIS A 56 -9.03 1.18 7.22
C HIS A 56 -9.04 2.61 6.70
N VAL A 57 -10.20 3.27 6.74
CA VAL A 57 -10.31 4.66 6.27
C VAL A 57 -10.20 5.62 7.45
N ALA A 58 -9.13 6.39 7.49
CA ALA A 58 -8.88 7.38 8.54
C ALA A 58 -8.78 8.78 7.94
N GLY A 59 -9.62 9.70 8.40
CA GLY A 59 -9.61 11.08 7.89
C GLY A 59 -9.86 11.21 6.38
N GLY A 60 -10.57 10.24 5.79
CA GLY A 60 -10.78 10.14 4.35
C GLY A 60 -9.64 9.44 3.59
N TYR A 61 -8.49 9.15 4.22
CA TYR A 61 -7.37 8.46 3.61
C TYR A 61 -7.50 6.93 3.75
N PRO A 62 -7.40 6.15 2.65
CA PRO A 62 -7.50 4.70 2.70
C PRO A 62 -6.14 4.08 3.06
N LEU A 63 -6.03 3.54 4.25
CA LEU A 63 -4.89 2.72 4.70
C LEU A 63 -5.10 1.29 4.24
N TYR A 64 -4.62 0.96 3.05
CA TYR A 64 -4.82 -0.35 2.43
C TYR A 64 -4.01 -1.46 3.11
N TYR A 65 -4.67 -2.57 3.41
CA TYR A 65 -4.03 -3.83 3.80
C TYR A 65 -3.66 -4.68 2.59
N ASP A 66 -4.52 -4.66 1.59
CA ASP A 66 -4.35 -5.28 0.28
C ASP A 66 -5.20 -4.54 -0.74
N ALA A 67 -4.81 -4.62 -1.99
CA ALA A 67 -5.59 -4.03 -3.06
C ALA A 67 -5.20 -4.59 -4.43
N VAL A 68 -6.04 -4.30 -5.40
CA VAL A 68 -5.79 -4.50 -6.83
C VAL A 68 -6.11 -3.21 -7.56
N ASN A 69 -5.33 -2.88 -8.56
CA ASN A 69 -5.65 -1.77 -9.45
C ASN A 69 -6.40 -2.25 -10.70
N GLU A 70 -6.95 -1.32 -11.45
CA GLU A 70 -7.75 -1.58 -12.66
C GLU A 70 -6.99 -2.30 -13.78
N THR A 71 -5.66 -2.39 -13.72
CA THR A 71 -4.83 -3.14 -14.66
C THR A 71 -4.61 -4.59 -14.23
N GLY A 72 -5.07 -4.97 -13.03
CA GLY A 72 -4.94 -6.31 -12.48
C GLY A 72 -3.67 -6.52 -11.64
N LEU A 73 -2.86 -5.49 -11.40
CA LEU A 73 -1.75 -5.60 -10.45
C LEU A 73 -2.30 -5.65 -9.03
N CYS A 74 -1.92 -6.71 -8.29
CA CYS A 74 -2.33 -6.94 -6.91
C CYS A 74 -1.16 -6.75 -5.94
N MET A 75 -1.46 -6.29 -4.73
CA MET A 75 -0.49 -6.17 -3.65
C MET A 75 -1.16 -6.47 -2.30
N ALA A 76 -0.43 -7.14 -1.39
CA ALA A 76 -0.83 -7.31 0.00
C ALA A 76 0.31 -6.91 0.94
N GLY A 77 -0.03 -6.18 1.97
CA GLY A 77 0.85 -5.94 3.12
C GLY A 77 0.79 -7.15 4.06
N LEU A 78 1.95 -7.73 4.33
CA LEU A 78 2.10 -8.81 5.31
C LEU A 78 2.91 -8.28 6.48
N ASN A 79 2.40 -8.47 7.69
CA ASN A 79 3.10 -8.04 8.89
C ASN A 79 4.32 -8.93 9.15
N PHE A 80 5.49 -8.33 9.27
CA PHE A 80 6.77 -9.01 9.49
C PHE A 80 7.42 -8.47 10.76
N VAL A 81 6.83 -8.83 11.88
CA VAL A 81 7.18 -8.34 13.22
C VAL A 81 8.67 -8.48 13.50
N GLY A 82 9.30 -7.38 13.90
CA GLY A 82 10.73 -7.32 14.30
C GLY A 82 11.74 -7.38 13.15
N ASN A 83 11.28 -7.51 11.89
CA ASN A 83 12.16 -7.61 10.72
C ASN A 83 11.97 -6.48 9.69
N ALA A 84 10.88 -5.71 9.79
CA ALA A 84 10.70 -4.55 8.94
C ALA A 84 11.68 -3.43 9.36
N VAL A 85 12.43 -2.91 8.39
CA VAL A 85 13.37 -1.81 8.57
C VAL A 85 12.93 -0.64 7.72
N TYR A 86 12.80 0.52 8.34
CA TYR A 86 12.45 1.77 7.67
C TYR A 86 13.60 2.76 7.82
N ALA A 87 13.87 3.49 6.74
CA ALA A 87 14.95 4.47 6.70
C ALA A 87 14.48 5.88 7.09
N GLN A 88 15.45 6.78 7.29
CA GLN A 88 15.19 8.21 7.31
C GLN A 88 15.01 8.71 5.88
N PRO A 89 14.29 9.82 5.64
CA PRO A 89 14.20 10.43 4.33
C PRO A 89 15.57 10.74 3.72
N GLU A 90 15.75 10.40 2.45
CA GLU A 90 16.97 10.64 1.66
C GLU A 90 16.69 11.65 0.56
N PRO A 91 17.56 12.68 0.35
CA PRO A 91 17.29 13.74 -0.64
C PRO A 91 17.20 13.26 -2.08
N ASP A 92 17.98 12.23 -2.44
CA ASP A 92 18.11 11.76 -3.82
C ASP A 92 17.19 10.56 -4.15
N ARG A 93 16.26 10.22 -3.25
CA ARG A 93 15.32 9.12 -3.43
C ARG A 93 13.87 9.56 -3.29
N THR A 94 12.98 8.81 -3.89
CA THR A 94 11.56 9.01 -3.65
C THR A 94 11.19 8.45 -2.29
N ASN A 95 10.96 9.32 -1.32
CA ASN A 95 10.57 8.93 0.03
C ASN A 95 9.07 8.68 0.09
N ILE A 96 8.68 7.52 0.62
CA ILE A 96 7.28 7.12 0.80
C ILE A 96 7.14 6.54 2.21
N ALA A 97 6.12 6.96 2.92
CA ALA A 97 5.79 6.35 4.20
C ALA A 97 5.31 4.89 4.00
N GLN A 98 5.59 4.02 4.94
CA GLN A 98 5.28 2.59 4.82
C GLN A 98 3.80 2.31 4.53
N PHE A 99 2.88 3.10 5.08
CA PHE A 99 1.44 2.95 4.86
C PHE A 99 0.99 3.41 3.47
N GLU A 100 1.83 4.15 2.75
CA GLU A 100 1.57 4.69 1.42
C GLU A 100 2.04 3.76 0.30
N LEU A 101 2.79 2.70 0.60
CA LEU A 101 3.43 1.86 -0.41
C LEU A 101 2.43 1.19 -1.36
N ILE A 102 1.31 0.68 -0.83
CA ILE A 102 0.26 0.04 -1.64
C ILE A 102 -0.36 1.04 -2.61
N PRO A 103 -0.94 2.17 -2.18
CA PRO A 103 -1.53 3.13 -3.10
C PRO A 103 -0.49 3.77 -4.04
N TRP A 104 0.75 3.95 -3.61
CA TRP A 104 1.83 4.46 -4.46
C TRP A 104 2.11 3.53 -5.65
N LEU A 105 2.38 2.26 -5.38
CA LEU A 105 2.71 1.29 -6.44
C LEU A 105 1.51 0.97 -7.31
N LEU A 106 0.35 0.71 -6.73
CA LEU A 106 -0.84 0.37 -7.49
C LEU A 106 -1.41 1.56 -8.28
N GLY A 107 -1.20 2.77 -7.81
CA GLY A 107 -1.58 3.97 -8.54
C GLY A 107 -0.74 4.25 -9.79
N ARG A 108 0.49 3.73 -9.86
CA ARG A 108 1.47 4.08 -10.90
C ARG A 108 1.86 2.92 -11.81
N CYS A 109 1.79 1.68 -11.31
CA CYS A 109 2.33 0.52 -11.99
C CYS A 109 1.22 -0.37 -12.54
N ALA A 110 1.37 -0.79 -13.79
CA ALA A 110 0.46 -1.73 -14.45
C ALA A 110 0.99 -3.19 -14.41
N SER A 111 2.21 -3.41 -13.93
CA SER A 111 2.84 -4.73 -13.92
C SER A 111 3.85 -4.88 -12.79
N VAL A 112 4.15 -6.12 -12.43
CA VAL A 112 5.21 -6.46 -11.45
C VAL A 112 6.56 -5.89 -11.89
N GLN A 113 6.86 -5.88 -13.20
CA GLN A 113 8.12 -5.34 -13.69
C GLN A 113 8.23 -3.83 -13.47
N GLN A 114 7.15 -3.08 -13.70
CA GLN A 114 7.11 -1.65 -13.40
C GLN A 114 7.23 -1.41 -11.89
N ALA A 115 6.53 -2.21 -11.07
CA ALA A 115 6.64 -2.12 -9.61
C ALA A 115 8.08 -2.38 -9.12
N ARG A 116 8.80 -3.35 -9.70
CA ARG A 116 10.22 -3.60 -9.38
C ARG A 116 11.11 -2.41 -9.72
N THR A 117 10.90 -1.78 -10.87
CA THR A 117 11.64 -0.58 -11.29
C THR A 117 11.33 0.58 -10.36
N GLU A 118 10.07 0.78 -10.00
CA GLU A 118 9.68 1.83 -9.05
C GLU A 118 10.30 1.60 -7.66
N LEU A 119 10.21 0.39 -7.13
CA LEU A 119 10.80 0.01 -5.84
C LEU A 119 12.30 0.28 -5.76
N SER A 120 13.06 0.14 -6.87
CA SER A 120 14.50 0.40 -6.86
C SER A 120 14.85 1.88 -6.60
N ARG A 121 13.90 2.79 -6.77
CA ARG A 121 14.05 4.23 -6.55
C ARG A 121 13.44 4.70 -5.22
N LEU A 122 12.62 3.86 -4.60
CA LEU A 122 11.94 4.20 -3.35
C LEU A 122 12.87 4.12 -2.16
N ASN A 123 12.59 4.98 -1.19
CA ASN A 123 13.06 4.89 0.17
C ASN A 123 11.84 4.83 1.10
N LEU A 124 11.66 3.71 1.80
CA LEU A 124 10.54 3.54 2.72
C LEU A 124 10.88 4.13 4.08
N THR A 125 10.09 5.10 4.50
CA THR A 125 10.29 5.79 5.77
C THR A 125 9.35 5.27 6.85
N GLY A 126 9.80 5.32 8.11
CA GLY A 126 9.00 4.99 9.29
C GLY A 126 8.10 6.14 9.75
N THR A 127 7.52 6.88 8.82
CA THR A 127 6.69 8.06 9.13
C THR A 127 5.33 7.62 9.68
N PRO A 128 4.89 8.11 10.85
CA PRO A 128 3.58 7.80 11.38
C PRO A 128 2.47 8.45 10.54
N PHE A 129 1.33 7.78 10.42
CA PHE A 129 0.15 8.37 9.79
C PHE A 129 -0.42 9.52 10.63
N SER A 130 -0.55 9.29 11.93
CA SER A 130 -1.01 10.29 12.91
C SER A 130 -0.56 9.91 14.32
N ALA A 131 -0.78 10.79 15.29
CA ALA A 131 -0.50 10.49 16.69
C ALA A 131 -1.31 9.28 17.22
N ALA A 132 -2.53 9.09 16.71
CA ALA A 132 -3.39 7.96 17.07
C ALA A 132 -3.02 6.65 16.31
N LEU A 133 -2.37 6.79 15.15
CA LEU A 133 -1.89 5.68 14.31
C LEU A 133 -0.39 5.87 14.07
N PRO A 134 0.45 5.59 15.08
CA PRO A 134 1.89 5.71 14.95
C PRO A 134 2.44 4.71 13.93
N ALA A 135 3.65 4.99 13.42
CA ALA A 135 4.33 4.04 12.55
C ALA A 135 4.45 2.69 13.26
N ALA A 136 4.12 1.63 12.56
CA ALA A 136 4.33 0.30 13.09
C ALA A 136 5.82 0.06 13.29
N GLN A 137 6.24 -0.07 14.53
CA GLN A 137 7.60 -0.53 14.89
C GLN A 137 7.74 -2.04 14.65
N ARG A 138 7.22 -2.50 13.52
CA ARG A 138 7.04 -3.95 13.30
C ARG A 138 7.49 -4.34 11.92
#